data_84f56560e35e83644e4673b54fb49d71
#
_entry.id   84f56560e35e83644e4673b54fb49d71
#
_cell.length_a   1.000
_cell.length_b   1.000
_cell.length_c   1.000
_cell.angle_alpha   90.00
_cell.angle_beta   90.00
_cell.angle_gamma   90.00
#
_symmetry.space_group_name_H-M   'P 1'
#
loop_
_entity.id
_entity.type
_entity.pdbx_description
1 polymer ?
#
loop_
_entity_poly.entity_id
_entity_poly.type
_entity_poly.pdbx_seq_one_letter_code
_entity_poly.pdbx_strand_id
1 'polypeptide(L)'
;ITDAYEVPLIINDRLDIALAVHADGVHLGQSDIPVQVARNVMGPNCIVGATANTLEKAKEAWQSGADYLGVGDVFGSATKNDTKPVELKELKKICDTVKIPVVAIGGISKKNIHLLKDTGVAGVAVISAVLGQTDITAAAEELISGSPEA
;
A
#
# COMPACT_ATOMS: atom_id res chain seq x y z
N ILE A 1 -8.36 -0.82 19.24
CA ILE A 1 -7.98 -2.22 18.91
C ILE A 1 -6.54 -2.23 18.42
N THR A 2 -6.19 -1.48 17.38
CA THR A 2 -4.85 -1.44 16.79
C THR A 2 -3.77 -1.16 17.83
N ASP A 3 -3.95 -0.15 18.70
CA ASP A 3 -3.04 0.19 19.79
C ASP A 3 -2.77 -0.98 20.74
N ALA A 4 -3.79 -1.78 21.05
CA ALA A 4 -3.67 -2.93 21.96
C ALA A 4 -2.82 -4.07 21.38
N TYR A 5 -2.61 -4.06 20.06
CA TYR A 5 -1.81 -5.04 19.33
C TYR A 5 -0.56 -4.45 18.69
N GLU A 6 -0.25 -3.17 18.99
CA GLU A 6 0.89 -2.44 18.46
C GLU A 6 0.94 -2.44 16.91
N VAL A 7 -0.25 -2.39 16.27
CA VAL A 7 -0.41 -2.34 14.82
C VAL A 7 -0.75 -0.92 14.37
N PRO A 8 0.05 -0.27 13.50
CA PRO A 8 -0.23 1.07 13.04
C PRO A 8 -1.59 1.19 12.33
N LEU A 9 -2.37 2.20 12.69
CA LEU A 9 -3.62 2.56 12.04
C LEU A 9 -3.36 3.60 10.95
N ILE A 10 -3.59 3.23 9.70
CA ILE A 10 -3.48 4.12 8.55
C ILE A 10 -4.87 4.40 7.99
N ILE A 11 -5.27 5.66 7.93
CA ILE A 11 -6.56 6.07 7.34
C ILE A 11 -6.38 6.31 5.84
N ASN A 12 -7.26 5.72 5.03
CA ASN A 12 -7.21 5.88 3.58
C ASN A 12 -7.94 7.15 3.14
N ASP A 13 -7.32 7.98 2.27
CA ASP A 13 -7.80 9.19 1.61
C ASP A 13 -8.09 10.38 2.56
N ARG A 14 -8.65 10.15 3.73
CA ARG A 14 -9.26 11.16 4.60
C ARG A 14 -8.27 11.65 5.67
N LEU A 15 -7.45 12.65 5.33
CA LEU A 15 -6.52 13.31 6.24
C LEU A 15 -7.21 13.90 7.48
N ASP A 16 -8.39 14.48 7.30
CA ASP A 16 -9.19 15.05 8.39
C ASP A 16 -9.63 13.98 9.41
N ILE A 17 -9.99 12.81 8.93
CA ILE A 17 -10.33 11.67 9.81
C ILE A 17 -9.07 11.14 10.51
N ALA A 18 -7.94 11.01 9.80
CA ALA A 18 -6.69 10.57 10.40
C ALA A 18 -6.30 11.45 11.60
N LEU A 19 -6.42 12.77 11.45
CA LEU A 19 -6.19 13.73 12.53
C LEU A 19 -7.19 13.59 13.67
N ALA A 20 -8.49 13.47 13.34
CA ALA A 20 -9.55 13.43 14.35
C ALA A 20 -9.49 12.19 15.25
N VAL A 21 -8.99 11.06 14.73
CA VAL A 21 -8.87 9.80 15.48
C VAL A 21 -7.46 9.53 16.00
N HIS A 22 -6.54 10.48 15.80
CA HIS A 22 -5.11 10.32 16.14
C HIS A 22 -4.50 9.06 15.54
N ALA A 23 -4.80 8.79 14.25
CA ALA A 23 -4.21 7.66 13.53
C ALA A 23 -2.69 7.82 13.38
N ASP A 24 -1.99 6.68 13.26
CA ASP A 24 -0.54 6.67 13.04
C ASP A 24 -0.16 7.25 11.68
N GLY A 25 -1.10 7.25 10.72
CA GLY A 25 -0.82 7.81 9.41
C GLY A 25 -2.04 7.90 8.49
N VAL A 26 -1.74 8.35 7.27
CA VAL A 26 -2.71 8.48 6.17
C VAL A 26 -2.13 7.88 4.89
N HIS A 27 -2.96 7.24 4.07
CA HIS A 27 -2.60 6.80 2.72
C HIS A 27 -3.38 7.61 1.68
N LEU A 28 -2.69 8.18 0.71
CA LEU A 28 -3.24 9.14 -0.25
C LEU A 28 -3.23 8.57 -1.68
N GLY A 29 -4.35 8.68 -2.36
CA GLY A 29 -4.48 8.42 -3.78
C GLY A 29 -4.04 9.60 -4.63
N GLN A 30 -4.08 9.43 -5.96
CA GLN A 30 -3.60 10.42 -6.92
C GLN A 30 -4.50 11.68 -7.02
N SER A 31 -5.75 11.59 -6.58
CA SER A 31 -6.73 12.69 -6.59
C SER A 31 -6.92 13.33 -5.22
N ASP A 32 -6.23 12.82 -4.20
CA ASP A 32 -6.34 13.33 -2.84
C ASP A 32 -5.43 14.54 -2.61
N ILE A 33 -5.36 15.00 -1.37
CA ILE A 33 -4.46 16.08 -0.99
C ILE A 33 -3.00 15.70 -1.32
N PRO A 34 -2.17 16.64 -1.82
CA PRO A 34 -0.78 16.33 -2.13
C PRO A 34 0.01 15.81 -0.92
N VAL A 35 0.89 14.84 -1.13
CA VAL A 35 1.74 14.22 -0.10
C VAL A 35 2.48 15.27 0.74
N GLN A 36 3.08 16.28 0.11
CA GLN A 36 3.79 17.36 0.82
C GLN A 36 2.88 18.15 1.76
N VAL A 37 1.62 18.38 1.37
CA VAL A 37 0.65 19.08 2.23
C VAL A 37 0.27 18.20 3.41
N ALA A 38 -0.02 16.92 3.17
CA ALA A 38 -0.32 15.97 4.24
C ALA A 38 0.86 15.85 5.23
N ARG A 39 2.09 15.76 4.73
CA ARG A 39 3.31 15.75 5.56
C ARG A 39 3.40 16.99 6.44
N ASN A 40 3.15 18.18 5.90
CA ASN A 40 3.18 19.43 6.67
C ASN A 40 2.12 19.46 7.77
N VAL A 41 0.94 18.90 7.52
CA VAL A 41 -0.17 18.87 8.48
C VAL A 41 0.01 17.79 9.54
N MET A 42 0.39 16.57 9.14
CA MET A 42 0.59 15.43 10.04
C MET A 42 1.87 15.52 10.87
N GLY A 43 2.86 16.25 10.37
CA GLY A 43 4.18 16.36 11.01
C GLY A 43 5.13 15.19 10.65
N PRO A 44 6.37 15.25 11.19
CA PRO A 44 7.44 14.33 10.78
C PRO A 44 7.30 12.89 11.33
N ASN A 45 6.52 12.72 12.39
CA ASN A 45 6.43 11.45 13.12
C ASN A 45 5.26 10.56 12.64
N CYS A 46 4.36 11.10 11.79
CA CYS A 46 3.25 10.33 11.25
C CYS A 46 3.62 9.67 9.93
N ILE A 47 2.99 8.55 9.65
CA ILE A 47 3.20 7.79 8.41
C ILE A 47 2.36 8.40 7.29
N VAL A 48 2.99 8.75 6.17
CA VAL A 48 2.30 9.20 4.96
C VAL A 48 2.59 8.23 3.83
N GLY A 49 1.59 7.43 3.46
CA GLY A 49 1.64 6.56 2.30
C GLY A 49 1.09 7.24 1.05
N ALA A 50 1.55 6.84 -0.12
CA ALA A 50 1.03 7.35 -1.38
C ALA A 50 0.86 6.27 -2.44
N THR A 51 -0.23 6.35 -3.21
CA THR A 51 -0.45 5.47 -4.36
C THR A 51 0.42 5.94 -5.54
N ALA A 52 1.13 5.01 -6.19
CA ALA A 52 1.83 5.25 -7.44
C ALA A 52 1.61 4.07 -8.41
N ASN A 53 1.38 4.38 -9.69
CA ASN A 53 1.20 3.37 -10.73
C ASN A 53 2.17 3.52 -11.91
N THR A 54 3.08 4.48 -11.83
CA THR A 54 4.21 4.69 -12.76
C THR A 54 5.45 5.09 -11.99
N LEU A 55 6.62 4.90 -12.61
CA LEU A 55 7.90 5.29 -12.01
C LEU A 55 7.98 6.79 -11.72
N GLU A 56 7.43 7.63 -12.61
CA GLU A 56 7.43 9.09 -12.44
C GLU A 56 6.67 9.48 -11.18
N LYS A 57 5.45 8.96 -11.01
CA LYS A 57 4.61 9.20 -9.81
C LYS A 57 5.25 8.63 -8.53
N ALA A 58 5.92 7.50 -8.63
CA ALA A 58 6.65 6.91 -7.51
C ALA A 58 7.79 7.83 -7.03
N LYS A 59 8.57 8.39 -7.97
CA LYS A 59 9.63 9.36 -7.66
C LYS A 59 9.07 10.64 -7.06
N GLU A 60 7.99 11.18 -7.65
CA GLU A 60 7.32 12.39 -7.15
C GLU A 60 6.82 12.22 -5.72
N ALA A 61 6.11 11.13 -5.43
CA ALA A 61 5.60 10.85 -4.09
C ALA A 61 6.75 10.69 -3.07
N TRP A 62 7.79 9.94 -3.42
CA TRP A 62 8.98 9.79 -2.58
C TRP A 62 9.65 11.13 -2.28
N GLN A 63 9.92 11.96 -3.32
CA GLN A 63 10.52 13.28 -3.17
C GLN A 63 9.64 14.25 -2.39
N SER A 64 8.33 14.06 -2.42
CA SER A 64 7.35 14.84 -1.65
C SER A 64 7.21 14.42 -0.19
N GLY A 65 7.96 13.41 0.26
CA GLY A 65 8.00 12.99 1.66
C GLY A 65 7.04 11.85 2.03
N ALA A 66 6.67 11.00 1.07
CA ALA A 66 6.01 9.73 1.38
C ALA A 66 6.98 8.78 2.11
N ASP A 67 6.47 8.05 3.10
CA ASP A 67 7.22 7.03 3.86
C ASP A 67 7.14 5.66 3.18
N TYR A 68 6.09 5.38 2.43
CA TYR A 68 5.94 4.18 1.63
C TYR A 68 5.04 4.42 0.41
N LEU A 69 5.12 3.53 -0.57
CA LEU A 69 4.27 3.56 -1.75
C LEU A 69 3.33 2.35 -1.78
N GLY A 70 2.06 2.59 -2.12
CA GLY A 70 1.14 1.57 -2.59
C GLY A 70 1.16 1.52 -4.12
N VAL A 71 1.64 0.42 -4.69
CA VAL A 71 1.74 0.27 -6.15
C VAL A 71 0.73 -0.76 -6.65
N GLY A 72 -0.16 -0.33 -7.51
CA GLY A 72 -1.21 -1.19 -8.08
C GLY A 72 -2.09 -0.40 -9.06
N ASP A 73 -3.03 -1.09 -9.65
CA ASP A 73 -3.56 -2.45 -9.49
C ASP A 73 -2.65 -3.49 -10.15
N VAL A 74 -2.15 -4.50 -9.40
CA VAL A 74 -1.15 -5.44 -9.96
C VAL A 74 -1.79 -6.61 -10.70
N PHE A 75 -2.87 -7.19 -10.16
CA PHE A 75 -3.52 -8.38 -10.74
C PHE A 75 -4.99 -8.17 -11.13
N GLY A 76 -5.43 -6.92 -11.21
CA GLY A 76 -6.82 -6.58 -11.52
C GLY A 76 -7.72 -6.73 -10.28
N SER A 77 -8.33 -5.63 -9.85
CA SER A 77 -9.27 -5.61 -8.73
C SER A 77 -10.68 -5.36 -9.23
N ALA A 78 -11.64 -6.14 -8.76
CA ALA A 78 -13.06 -5.87 -8.98
C ALA A 78 -13.54 -4.58 -8.27
N THR A 79 -12.71 -4.00 -7.41
CA THR A 79 -13.07 -2.85 -6.56
C THR A 79 -12.83 -1.49 -7.23
N LYS A 80 -11.97 -1.43 -8.26
CA LYS A 80 -11.70 -0.19 -9.03
C LYS A 80 -11.74 -0.51 -10.53
N ASN A 81 -12.78 -0.06 -11.22
CA ASN A 81 -13.01 -0.36 -12.64
C ASN A 81 -12.19 0.51 -13.62
N ASP A 82 -11.47 1.53 -13.17
CA ASP A 82 -10.83 2.55 -14.01
C ASP A 82 -9.30 2.54 -13.98
N THR A 83 -8.66 1.56 -13.36
CA THR A 83 -7.19 1.51 -13.28
C THR A 83 -6.61 0.50 -14.28
N LYS A 84 -5.65 0.95 -15.09
CA LYS A 84 -4.84 0.02 -15.89
C LYS A 84 -3.95 -0.78 -14.93
N PRO A 85 -3.88 -2.12 -15.07
CA PRO A 85 -2.99 -2.94 -14.27
C PRO A 85 -1.53 -2.48 -14.40
N VAL A 86 -0.81 -2.46 -13.28
CA VAL A 86 0.63 -2.21 -13.27
C VAL A 86 1.35 -3.52 -13.56
N GLU A 87 2.11 -3.58 -14.63
CA GLU A 87 2.89 -4.76 -14.97
C GLU A 87 3.96 -5.05 -13.90
N LEU A 88 4.24 -6.33 -13.61
CA LEU A 88 5.27 -6.73 -12.65
C LEU A 88 6.67 -6.15 -12.99
N LYS A 89 6.95 -5.94 -14.26
CA LYS A 89 8.18 -5.29 -14.73
C LYS A 89 8.26 -3.82 -14.30
N GLU A 90 7.14 -3.09 -14.36
CA GLU A 90 7.09 -1.70 -13.89
C GLU A 90 7.14 -1.63 -12.37
N LEU A 91 6.44 -2.53 -11.67
CA LEU A 91 6.53 -2.68 -10.22
C LEU A 91 7.98 -2.89 -9.76
N LYS A 92 8.68 -3.85 -10.38
CA LYS A 92 10.11 -4.09 -10.10
C LYS A 92 10.96 -2.85 -10.33
N LYS A 93 10.77 -2.16 -11.45
CA LYS A 93 11.51 -0.94 -11.78
C LYS A 93 11.27 0.18 -10.74
N ILE A 94 10.06 0.28 -10.20
CA ILE A 94 9.75 1.20 -9.10
C ILE A 94 10.54 0.79 -7.86
N CYS A 95 10.45 -0.48 -7.44
CA CYS A 95 11.17 -1.00 -6.27
C CYS A 95 12.68 -0.78 -6.37
N ASP A 96 13.28 -1.04 -7.53
CA ASP A 96 14.73 -0.85 -7.77
C ASP A 96 15.13 0.64 -7.74
N THR A 97 14.19 1.58 -7.87
CA THR A 97 14.52 3.01 -8.03
C THR A 97 14.29 3.83 -6.75
N VAL A 98 13.17 3.62 -6.06
CA VAL A 98 12.85 4.38 -4.84
C VAL A 98 13.57 3.78 -3.64
N LYS A 99 13.80 4.60 -2.60
CA LYS A 99 14.49 4.15 -1.37
C LYS A 99 13.54 4.00 -0.17
N ILE A 100 12.24 4.01 -0.44
CA ILE A 100 11.19 3.79 0.56
C ILE A 100 10.47 2.47 0.26
N PRO A 101 9.88 1.81 1.25
CA PRO A 101 9.14 0.57 1.07
C PRO A 101 8.05 0.68 0.00
N VAL A 102 7.93 -0.34 -0.82
CA VAL A 102 6.87 -0.48 -1.83
C VAL A 102 5.97 -1.64 -1.46
N VAL A 103 4.69 -1.37 -1.33
CA VAL A 103 3.64 -2.35 -1.03
C VAL A 103 2.83 -2.60 -2.31
N ALA A 104 2.75 -3.84 -2.75
CA ALA A 104 1.91 -4.21 -3.89
C ALA A 104 0.44 -4.32 -3.47
N ILE A 105 -0.47 -3.82 -4.30
CA ILE A 105 -1.91 -3.85 -4.06
C ILE A 105 -2.69 -4.17 -5.34
N GLY A 106 -3.88 -4.76 -5.17
CA GLY A 106 -4.84 -5.02 -6.25
C GLY A 106 -4.85 -6.47 -6.74
N GLY A 107 -5.95 -7.18 -6.49
CA GLY A 107 -6.19 -8.54 -6.94
C GLY A 107 -5.26 -9.61 -6.38
N ILE A 108 -4.48 -9.28 -5.35
CA ILE A 108 -3.54 -10.22 -4.72
C ILE A 108 -4.30 -11.27 -3.91
N SER A 109 -3.89 -12.51 -4.07
CA SER A 109 -4.46 -13.68 -3.41
C SER A 109 -3.41 -14.79 -3.29
N LYS A 110 -3.71 -15.85 -2.54
CA LYS A 110 -2.84 -17.04 -2.44
C LYS A 110 -2.47 -17.67 -3.80
N LYS A 111 -3.27 -17.42 -4.86
CA LYS A 111 -3.03 -17.97 -6.19
C LYS A 111 -1.93 -17.26 -6.96
N ASN A 112 -1.64 -16.01 -6.63
CA ASN A 112 -0.75 -15.16 -7.42
C ASN A 112 0.32 -14.41 -6.61
N ILE A 113 0.26 -14.42 -5.28
CA ILE A 113 1.22 -13.72 -4.41
C ILE A 113 2.67 -14.17 -4.67
N HIS A 114 2.89 -15.44 -5.01
CA HIS A 114 4.21 -15.98 -5.34
C HIS A 114 4.87 -15.30 -6.57
N LEU A 115 4.07 -14.68 -7.45
CA LEU A 115 4.58 -13.95 -8.62
C LEU A 115 5.27 -12.64 -8.24
N LEU A 116 5.10 -12.17 -7.00
CA LEU A 116 5.75 -10.97 -6.49
C LEU A 116 7.17 -11.21 -5.95
N LYS A 117 7.59 -12.47 -5.83
CA LYS A 117 8.83 -12.87 -5.15
C LYS A 117 10.08 -12.10 -5.60
N ASP A 118 10.25 -11.83 -6.87
CA ASP A 118 11.47 -11.19 -7.38
C ASP A 118 11.26 -9.72 -7.77
N THR A 119 10.18 -9.12 -7.30
CA THR A 119 9.83 -7.73 -7.63
C THR A 119 10.47 -6.70 -6.71
N GLY A 120 10.91 -7.11 -5.51
CA GLY A 120 11.51 -6.21 -4.51
C GLY A 120 10.47 -5.45 -3.68
N VAL A 121 9.19 -5.89 -3.65
CA VAL A 121 8.19 -5.31 -2.76
C VAL A 121 8.48 -5.67 -1.31
N ALA A 122 8.26 -4.71 -0.42
CA ALA A 122 8.39 -4.87 1.03
C ALA A 122 7.17 -5.54 1.67
N GLY A 123 6.08 -5.72 0.92
CA GLY A 123 4.88 -6.36 1.42
C GLY A 123 3.71 -6.24 0.46
N VAL A 124 2.55 -6.71 0.90
CA VAL A 124 1.31 -6.68 0.12
C VAL A 124 0.16 -6.07 0.91
N ALA A 125 -0.74 -5.36 0.21
CA ALA A 125 -2.01 -4.90 0.77
C ALA A 125 -3.16 -5.68 0.12
N VAL A 126 -4.03 -6.23 0.96
CA VAL A 126 -5.16 -7.07 0.55
C VAL A 126 -6.44 -6.66 1.27
N ILE A 127 -7.58 -6.83 0.62
CA ILE A 127 -8.90 -6.64 1.20
C ILE A 127 -9.68 -7.95 1.12
N SER A 128 -10.22 -8.28 -0.05
CA SER A 128 -11.11 -9.43 -0.23
C SER A 128 -10.40 -10.79 -0.05
N ALA A 129 -9.10 -10.84 -0.24
CA ALA A 129 -8.32 -12.06 -0.03
C ALA A 129 -8.29 -12.51 1.44
N VAL A 130 -8.53 -11.59 2.38
CA VAL A 130 -8.66 -11.86 3.81
C VAL A 130 -10.09 -11.61 4.26
N LEU A 131 -10.58 -10.37 4.17
CA LEU A 131 -11.90 -9.98 4.73
C LEU A 131 -13.10 -10.59 3.99
N GLY A 132 -12.91 -11.09 2.78
CA GLY A 132 -13.93 -11.80 2.00
C GLY A 132 -13.98 -13.30 2.26
N GLN A 133 -13.16 -13.83 3.17
CA GLN A 133 -13.09 -15.26 3.47
C GLN A 133 -13.91 -15.62 4.71
N THR A 134 -14.35 -16.88 4.80
CA THR A 134 -15.11 -17.40 5.95
C THR A 134 -14.23 -17.49 7.19
N ASP A 135 -12.97 -17.89 7.02
CA ASP A 135 -11.95 -17.92 8.07
C ASP A 135 -10.87 -16.88 7.72
N ILE A 136 -10.96 -15.72 8.36
CA ILE A 136 -10.05 -14.59 8.14
C ILE A 136 -8.64 -14.90 8.66
N THR A 137 -8.54 -15.64 9.77
CA THR A 137 -7.25 -15.98 10.36
C THR A 137 -6.47 -16.93 9.47
N ALA A 138 -7.09 -18.04 9.04
CA ALA A 138 -6.46 -18.97 8.12
C ALA A 138 -6.08 -18.30 6.79
N ALA A 139 -6.93 -17.41 6.27
CA ALA A 139 -6.63 -16.70 5.03
C ALA A 139 -5.43 -15.74 5.17
N ALA A 140 -5.29 -15.07 6.31
CA ALA A 140 -4.14 -14.22 6.59
C ALA A 140 -2.84 -15.05 6.72
N GLU A 141 -2.88 -16.15 7.45
CA GLU A 141 -1.74 -17.08 7.62
C GLU A 141 -1.26 -17.66 6.28
N GLU A 142 -2.20 -18.09 5.42
CA GLU A 142 -1.88 -18.57 4.07
C GLU A 142 -1.18 -17.49 3.21
N LEU A 143 -1.60 -16.23 3.32
CA LEU A 143 -0.96 -15.14 2.59
C LEU A 143 0.41 -14.80 3.13
N ILE A 144 0.58 -14.78 4.46
CA ILE A 144 1.88 -14.54 5.10
C ILE A 144 2.89 -15.61 4.66
N SER A 145 2.51 -16.90 4.71
CA SER A 145 3.40 -18.01 4.30
C SER A 145 3.77 -17.99 2.80
N GLY A 146 2.96 -17.37 1.95
CA GLY A 146 3.23 -17.19 0.53
C GLY A 146 3.86 -15.85 0.15
N SER A 147 4.09 -14.97 1.14
CA SER A 147 4.65 -13.63 0.92
C SER A 147 6.12 -13.69 0.45
N PRO A 148 6.59 -12.72 -0.36
CA PRO A 148 7.97 -12.63 -0.81
C PRO A 148 9.02 -12.58 0.30
N GLU A 149 8.64 -12.14 1.49
CA GLU A 149 9.52 -12.00 2.66
C GLU A 149 9.39 -13.15 3.70
N ALA A 150 8.58 -14.17 3.42
CA ALA A 150 8.39 -15.31 4.32
C ALA A 150 9.50 -16.36 4.21
#